data_8b02096246a526d2a80c8d154e77c5da
#
_entry.id   8b02096246a526d2a80c8d154e77c5da
#
_cell.length_a   1.000
_cell.length_b   1.000
_cell.length_c   1.000
_cell.angle_alpha   90.00
_cell.angle_beta   90.00
_cell.angle_gamma   90.00
#
_symmetry.space_group_name_H-M   'P 1'
#
loop_
_entity.id
_entity.type
_entity.pdbx_description
1 polymer ?
#
loop_
_entity_poly.entity_id
_entity_poly.type
_entity_poly.pdbx_seq_one_letter_code
_entity_poly.pdbx_strand_id
1 'polypeptide(L)'
;MKHSVILSLLVAFLLAACSQETQEERAATMLREARYALHHHLWNEARDTIFSLRLNCPTAIEARKQAILLLDSVEMNAAADSLKLVTGEEWKRLNIKKQFFERKLQEDLKRK
;
A
#
# COMPACT_ATOMS: atom_id res chain seq x y z
N MET A 1 -47.35 17.01 0.55
CA MET A 1 -46.22 17.30 -0.35
C MET A 1 -44.95 17.72 0.39
N LYS A 2 -45.03 18.58 1.42
CA LYS A 2 -43.86 19.00 2.19
C LYS A 2 -43.16 17.85 2.93
N HIS A 3 -43.92 16.86 3.39
CA HIS A 3 -43.35 15.70 4.12
C HIS A 3 -42.53 14.77 3.26
N SER A 4 -42.85 14.59 1.97
CA SER A 4 -42.08 13.72 1.07
C SER A 4 -40.73 14.33 0.69
N VAL A 5 -40.63 15.66 0.59
CA VAL A 5 -39.35 16.35 0.31
C VAL A 5 -38.40 16.23 1.49
N ILE A 6 -38.92 16.42 2.72
CA ILE A 6 -38.12 16.31 3.95
C ILE A 6 -37.62 14.87 4.13
N LEU A 7 -38.47 13.88 3.86
CA LEU A 7 -38.11 12.47 3.96
C LEU A 7 -37.03 12.10 2.94
N SER A 8 -37.15 12.61 1.71
CA SER A 8 -36.10 12.39 0.67
C SER A 8 -34.77 12.99 1.05
N LEU A 9 -34.75 14.19 1.62
CA LEU A 9 -33.51 14.83 2.10
C LEU A 9 -32.89 14.06 3.25
N LEU A 10 -33.69 13.53 4.17
CA LEU A 10 -33.22 12.74 5.30
C LEU A 10 -32.56 11.42 4.83
N VAL A 11 -33.22 10.75 3.89
CA VAL A 11 -32.69 9.51 3.30
C VAL A 11 -31.35 9.76 2.57
N ALA A 12 -31.26 10.84 1.79
CA ALA A 12 -30.05 11.23 1.10
C ALA A 12 -28.91 11.51 2.08
N PHE A 13 -29.20 12.17 3.20
CA PHE A 13 -28.22 12.46 4.24
C PHE A 13 -27.73 11.18 4.93
N LEU A 14 -28.61 10.23 5.21
CA LEU A 14 -28.25 8.94 5.80
C LEU A 14 -27.36 8.12 4.86
N LEU A 15 -27.65 8.12 3.55
CA LEU A 15 -26.83 7.44 2.56
C LEU A 15 -25.43 8.06 2.46
N ALA A 16 -25.34 9.39 2.51
CA ALA A 16 -24.06 10.09 2.51
C ALA A 16 -23.23 9.75 3.76
N ALA A 17 -23.87 9.68 4.94
CA ALA A 17 -23.20 9.31 6.19
C ALA A 17 -22.71 7.86 6.17
N CYS A 18 -23.47 6.93 5.58
CA CYS A 18 -23.09 5.51 5.46
C CYS A 18 -21.97 5.26 4.45
N SER A 19 -21.71 6.20 3.52
CA SER A 19 -20.69 6.05 2.48
C SER A 19 -19.32 6.60 2.88
N GLN A 20 -19.19 7.22 4.07
CA GLN A 20 -17.90 7.74 4.53
C GLN A 20 -17.02 6.62 5.07
N GLU A 21 -15.90 6.40 4.41
CA GLU A 21 -14.88 5.44 4.86
C GLU A 21 -14.02 6.06 5.96
N THR A 22 -13.66 5.26 6.96
CA THR A 22 -12.62 5.62 7.92
C THR A 22 -11.25 5.53 7.27
N GLN A 23 -10.22 6.13 7.88
CA GLN A 23 -8.85 5.98 7.40
C GLN A 23 -8.39 4.53 7.43
N GLU A 24 -8.77 3.77 8.46
CA GLU A 24 -8.43 2.36 8.60
C GLU A 24 -9.05 1.52 7.46
N GLU A 25 -10.30 1.77 7.11
CA GLU A 25 -10.98 1.07 6.00
C GLU A 25 -10.31 1.38 4.66
N ARG A 26 -10.01 2.65 4.42
CA ARG A 26 -9.32 3.10 3.21
C ARG A 26 -7.91 2.49 3.12
N ALA A 27 -7.19 2.50 4.23
CA ALA A 27 -5.86 1.93 4.31
C ALA A 27 -5.88 0.42 4.06
N ALA A 28 -6.87 -0.30 4.60
CA ALA A 28 -7.04 -1.73 4.37
C ALA A 28 -7.25 -2.03 2.88
N THR A 29 -8.07 -1.22 2.20
CA THR A 29 -8.29 -1.34 0.76
C THR A 29 -6.98 -1.11 -0.02
N MET A 30 -6.25 -0.06 0.33
CA MET A 30 -4.96 0.25 -0.31
C MET A 30 -3.92 -0.85 -0.09
N LEU A 31 -3.87 -1.45 1.10
CA LEU A 31 -2.99 -2.59 1.37
C LEU A 31 -3.32 -3.79 0.46
N ARG A 32 -4.60 -4.09 0.28
CA ARG A 32 -5.03 -5.16 -0.63
C ARG A 32 -4.60 -4.88 -2.06
N GLU A 33 -4.78 -3.65 -2.52
CA GLU A 33 -4.36 -3.22 -3.86
C GLU A 33 -2.85 -3.33 -4.04
N ALA A 34 -2.09 -2.89 -3.04
CA ALA A 34 -0.63 -2.97 -3.08
C ALA A 34 -0.13 -4.43 -3.09
N ARG A 35 -0.76 -5.30 -2.30
CA ARG A 35 -0.44 -6.74 -2.29
C ARG A 35 -0.77 -7.39 -3.63
N TYR A 36 -1.89 -7.02 -4.23
CA TYR A 36 -2.26 -7.49 -5.56
C TYR A 36 -1.19 -7.08 -6.58
N ALA A 37 -0.80 -5.81 -6.57
CA ALA A 37 0.24 -5.29 -7.47
C ALA A 37 1.58 -6.02 -7.26
N LEU A 38 1.98 -6.29 -6.02
CA LEU A 38 3.18 -7.05 -5.70
C LEU A 38 3.13 -8.45 -6.31
N HIS A 39 2.03 -9.17 -6.14
CA HIS A 39 1.87 -10.52 -6.66
C HIS A 39 1.88 -10.58 -8.18
N HIS A 40 1.48 -9.50 -8.85
CA HIS A 40 1.48 -9.40 -10.30
C HIS A 40 2.70 -8.68 -10.87
N HIS A 41 3.74 -8.48 -10.06
CA HIS A 41 4.99 -7.83 -10.47
C HIS A 41 4.80 -6.41 -11.00
N LEU A 42 3.79 -5.71 -10.53
CA LEU A 42 3.50 -4.32 -10.86
C LEU A 42 4.17 -3.42 -9.81
N TRP A 43 5.48 -3.34 -9.89
CA TRP A 43 6.30 -2.70 -8.84
C TRP A 43 5.98 -1.22 -8.65
N ASN A 44 5.84 -0.47 -9.72
CA ASN A 44 5.55 0.96 -9.64
C ASN A 44 4.17 1.22 -9.06
N GLU A 45 3.17 0.43 -9.45
CA GLU A 45 1.81 0.54 -8.91
C GLU A 45 1.80 0.20 -7.41
N ALA A 46 2.53 -0.83 -7.01
CA ALA A 46 2.65 -1.20 -5.60
C ALA A 46 3.27 -0.05 -4.78
N ARG A 47 4.36 0.54 -5.27
CA ARG A 47 5.02 1.68 -4.62
C ARG A 47 4.08 2.88 -4.50
N ASP A 48 3.42 3.24 -5.58
CA ASP A 48 2.52 4.39 -5.63
C ASP A 48 1.35 4.21 -4.65
N THR A 49 0.78 3.02 -4.58
CA THR A 49 -0.30 2.70 -3.65
C THR A 49 0.17 2.79 -2.20
N ILE A 50 1.36 2.29 -1.89
CA ILE A 50 1.95 2.36 -0.55
C ILE A 50 2.20 3.82 -0.14
N PHE A 51 2.77 4.64 -1.02
CA PHE A 51 3.01 6.05 -0.73
C PHE A 51 1.69 6.82 -0.57
N SER A 52 0.69 6.50 -1.40
CA SER A 52 -0.64 7.09 -1.30
C SER A 52 -1.29 6.76 0.05
N LEU A 53 -1.17 5.52 0.52
CA LEU A 53 -1.64 5.11 1.84
C LEU A 53 -1.00 5.96 2.95
N ARG A 54 0.31 6.13 2.89
CA ARG A 54 1.05 6.90 3.90
C ARG A 54 0.64 8.37 3.93
N LEU A 55 0.33 8.95 2.77
CA LEU A 55 -0.09 10.35 2.66
C LEU A 55 -1.54 10.55 3.08
N ASN A 56 -2.44 9.65 2.68
CA ASN A 56 -3.87 9.82 2.84
C ASN A 56 -4.44 9.20 4.12
N CYS A 57 -3.69 8.31 4.76
CA CYS A 57 -4.14 7.60 5.95
C CYS A 57 -3.13 7.75 7.10
N PRO A 58 -2.83 9.00 7.55
CA PRO A 58 -1.77 9.23 8.54
C PRO A 58 -2.07 8.64 9.92
N THR A 59 -3.33 8.40 10.26
CA THR A 59 -3.71 7.86 11.57
C THR A 59 -3.91 6.34 11.58
N ALA A 60 -3.86 5.69 10.42
CA ALA A 60 -3.97 4.24 10.31
C ALA A 60 -2.63 3.57 10.63
N ILE A 61 -2.26 3.53 11.91
CA ILE A 61 -0.92 3.15 12.38
C ILE A 61 -0.56 1.72 11.98
N GLU A 62 -1.44 0.74 12.22
CA GLU A 62 -1.17 -0.65 11.88
C GLU A 62 -1.03 -0.86 10.37
N ALA A 63 -1.89 -0.23 9.58
CA ALA A 63 -1.79 -0.29 8.12
C ALA A 63 -0.49 0.32 7.62
N ARG A 64 -0.03 1.41 8.23
CA ARG A 64 1.24 2.06 7.88
C ARG A 64 2.44 1.15 8.19
N LYS A 65 2.40 0.43 9.31
CA LYS A 65 3.43 -0.57 9.65
C LYS A 65 3.45 -1.69 8.61
N GLN A 66 2.29 -2.22 8.24
CA GLN A 66 2.17 -3.24 7.20
C GLN A 66 2.66 -2.72 5.84
N ALA A 67 2.41 -1.45 5.54
CA ALA A 67 2.87 -0.83 4.30
C ALA A 67 4.40 -0.75 4.23
N ILE A 68 5.09 -0.52 5.35
CA ILE A 68 6.56 -0.54 5.40
C ILE A 68 7.10 -1.93 5.04
N LEU A 69 6.54 -2.98 5.65
CA LEU A 69 6.93 -4.36 5.35
C LEU A 69 6.67 -4.71 3.88
N LEU A 70 5.54 -4.25 3.37
CA LEU A 70 5.16 -4.49 1.98
C LEU A 70 6.11 -3.76 1.03
N LEU A 71 6.50 -2.54 1.34
CA LEU A 71 7.46 -1.78 0.53
C LEU A 71 8.82 -2.47 0.48
N ASP A 72 9.30 -2.98 1.62
CA ASP A 72 10.55 -3.75 1.67
C ASP A 72 10.47 -4.96 0.72
N SER A 73 9.35 -5.67 0.73
CA SER A 73 9.10 -6.80 -0.17
C SER A 73 9.07 -6.40 -1.63
N VAL A 74 8.42 -5.27 -1.95
CA VAL A 74 8.35 -4.73 -3.32
C VAL A 74 9.75 -4.42 -3.83
N GLU A 75 10.55 -3.70 -3.04
CA GLU A 75 11.89 -3.31 -3.45
C GLU A 75 12.83 -4.51 -3.62
N MET A 76 12.74 -5.48 -2.71
CA MET A 76 13.51 -6.72 -2.80
C MET A 76 13.17 -7.51 -4.06
N ASN A 77 11.89 -7.70 -4.33
CA ASN A 77 11.41 -8.48 -5.48
C ASN A 77 11.67 -7.77 -6.81
N ALA A 78 11.51 -6.45 -6.83
CA ALA A 78 11.82 -5.64 -8.02
C ALA A 78 13.31 -5.74 -8.38
N ALA A 79 14.19 -5.66 -7.38
CA ALA A 79 15.62 -5.83 -7.59
C ALA A 79 15.96 -7.25 -8.09
N ALA A 80 15.31 -8.28 -7.51
CA ALA A 80 15.49 -9.66 -7.94
C ALA A 80 15.09 -9.88 -9.41
N ASP A 81 13.97 -9.27 -9.84
CA ASP A 81 13.54 -9.33 -11.24
C ASP A 81 14.55 -8.66 -12.17
N SER A 82 15.03 -7.47 -11.78
CA SER A 82 16.00 -6.72 -12.58
C SER A 82 17.34 -7.46 -12.72
N LEU A 83 17.75 -8.22 -11.68
CA LEU A 83 18.98 -9.01 -11.71
C LEU A 83 19.02 -10.04 -12.85
N LYS A 84 17.87 -10.52 -13.30
CA LYS A 84 17.76 -11.50 -14.38
C LYS A 84 18.10 -10.90 -15.74
N LEU A 85 18.09 -9.56 -15.86
CA LEU A 85 18.18 -8.85 -17.13
C LEU A 85 19.51 -8.12 -17.31
N VAL A 86 20.38 -8.09 -16.29
CA VAL A 86 21.59 -7.27 -16.27
C VAL A 86 22.82 -8.11 -15.89
N THR A 87 24.00 -7.59 -16.23
CA THR A 87 25.30 -8.21 -15.91
C THR A 87 26.30 -7.14 -15.44
N GLY A 88 27.46 -7.58 -14.96
CA GLY A 88 28.57 -6.69 -14.60
C GLY A 88 28.29 -5.80 -13.40
N GLU A 89 28.67 -4.53 -13.51
CA GLU A 89 28.55 -3.57 -12.40
C GLU A 89 27.10 -3.30 -12.02
N GLU A 90 26.20 -3.29 -12.99
CA GLU A 90 24.78 -3.10 -12.72
C GLU A 90 24.21 -4.27 -11.92
N TRP A 91 24.64 -5.50 -12.25
CA TRP A 91 24.24 -6.68 -11.48
C TRP A 91 24.69 -6.56 -10.02
N LYS A 92 25.95 -6.15 -9.80
CA LYS A 92 26.50 -5.96 -8.45
C LYS A 92 25.69 -4.94 -7.65
N ARG A 93 25.37 -3.81 -8.27
CA ARG A 93 24.61 -2.74 -7.63
C ARG A 93 23.21 -3.21 -7.24
N LEU A 94 22.52 -3.90 -8.14
CA LEU A 94 21.18 -4.43 -7.89
C LEU A 94 21.21 -5.54 -6.84
N ASN A 95 22.25 -6.37 -6.84
CA ASN A 95 22.39 -7.42 -5.85
C ASN A 95 22.61 -6.84 -4.44
N ILE A 96 23.37 -5.78 -4.31
CA ILE A 96 23.55 -5.05 -3.05
C ILE A 96 22.21 -4.45 -2.60
N LYS A 97 21.45 -3.86 -3.50
CA LYS A 97 20.14 -3.31 -3.21
C LYS A 97 19.18 -4.40 -2.71
N LYS A 98 19.16 -5.54 -3.40
CA LYS A 98 18.32 -6.70 -2.99
C LYS A 98 18.67 -7.15 -1.58
N GLN A 99 19.97 -7.33 -1.28
CA GLN A 99 20.42 -7.76 0.04
C GLN A 99 20.10 -6.73 1.12
N PHE A 100 20.19 -5.46 0.80
CA PHE A 100 19.80 -4.37 1.71
C PHE A 100 18.34 -4.49 2.12
N PHE A 101 17.44 -4.68 1.15
CA PHE A 101 16.00 -4.79 1.46
C PHE A 101 15.64 -6.12 2.12
N GLU A 102 16.35 -7.20 1.83
CA GLU A 102 16.20 -8.47 2.56
C GLU A 102 16.49 -8.27 4.06
N ARG A 103 17.61 -7.61 4.38
CA ARG A 103 17.97 -7.33 5.78
C ARG A 103 17.00 -6.36 6.42
N LYS A 104 16.63 -5.31 5.69
CA LYS A 104 15.68 -4.32 6.18
C LYS A 104 14.33 -4.96 6.52
N LEU A 105 13.84 -5.84 5.65
CA LEU A 105 12.59 -6.56 5.90
C LEU A 105 12.68 -7.40 7.18
N GLN A 106 13.77 -8.12 7.38
CA GLN A 106 13.97 -8.92 8.59
C GLN A 106 14.05 -8.06 9.85
N GLU A 107 14.74 -6.92 9.79
CA GLU A 107 14.81 -5.97 10.90
C GLU A 107 13.45 -5.36 11.22
N ASP A 108 12.70 -4.98 10.20
CA ASP A 108 11.36 -4.40 10.37
C ASP A 108 10.38 -5.43 10.93
N LEU A 109 10.53 -6.71 10.56
CA LEU A 109 9.73 -7.79 11.13
C LEU A 109 10.00 -8.00 12.62
N LYS A 110 11.23 -7.81 13.07
CA LYS A 110 11.61 -7.94 14.48
C LYS A 110 11.06 -6.83 15.37
N ARG A 111 10.70 -5.70 14.79
CA ARG A 111 10.18 -4.54 15.55
C ARG A 111 8.71 -4.68 15.96
N LYS A 112 8.06 -5.74 15.61
CA LYS A 112 6.66 -5.99 16.01
C LYS A 112 6.51 -6.22 17.50
#